data_14c5a1d5de033b629c0e3f655cccadbe
#
_entry.id   14c5a1d5de033b629c0e3f655cccadbe
#
_cell.length_a   1.000
_cell.length_b   1.000
_cell.length_c   1.000
_cell.angle_alpha   90.00
_cell.angle_beta   90.00
_cell.angle_gamma   90.00
#
_symmetry.space_group_name_H-M   'P 1'
#
loop_
_entity.id
_entity.type
_entity.pdbx_description
1 polymer ?
#
loop_
_entity_poly.entity_id
_entity_poly.type
_entity_poly.pdbx_seq_one_letter_code
_entity_poly.pdbx_strand_id
1 'polypeptide(L)' 'MQTLSERLKTKRVSMNMTQTELATKAGVKQQSIQLIEAGVTKRPRFLFEIAIALNCDPVWLQYGAKDGHAA' A
#
# COMPACT_ATOMS: atom_id res chain seq x y z
N MET A 1 8.23 -0.38 -14.95
CA MET A 1 7.82 -1.43 -14.01
C MET A 1 7.48 -0.81 -12.66
N GLN A 2 6.36 -1.19 -12.08
CA GLN A 2 5.93 -0.56 -10.84
C GLN A 2 6.66 -1.11 -9.62
N THR A 3 6.95 -0.23 -8.69
CA THR A 3 7.49 -0.59 -7.38
C THR A 3 6.36 -0.67 -6.37
N LEU A 4 6.66 -1.16 -5.18
CA LEU A 4 5.71 -1.13 -4.07
C LEU A 4 5.20 0.30 -3.86
N SER A 5 6.10 1.25 -3.87
CA SER A 5 5.77 2.66 -3.68
C SER A 5 4.70 3.12 -4.67
N GLU A 6 4.89 2.81 -5.94
CA GLU A 6 3.96 3.20 -6.99
C GLU A 6 2.63 2.44 -6.91
N ARG A 7 2.70 1.15 -6.65
CA ARG A 7 1.48 0.34 -6.53
C ARG A 7 0.61 0.82 -5.38
N LEU A 8 1.23 1.09 -4.24
CA LEU A 8 0.50 1.56 -3.07
C LEU A 8 -0.16 2.91 -3.35
N LYS A 9 0.61 3.83 -3.91
CA LYS A 9 0.08 5.17 -4.19
C LYS A 9 -1.05 5.11 -5.21
N THR A 10 -0.85 4.36 -6.29
CA THR A 10 -1.87 4.24 -7.34
C THR A 10 -3.16 3.65 -6.78
N LYS A 11 -3.05 2.59 -6.00
CA LYS A 11 -4.23 1.96 -5.41
C LYS A 11 -4.93 2.89 -4.43
N ARG A 12 -4.14 3.58 -3.60
CA ARG A 12 -4.70 4.54 -2.63
C ARG A 12 -5.48 5.63 -3.33
N VAL A 13 -4.88 6.23 -4.35
CA VAL A 13 -5.52 7.31 -5.10
C VAL A 13 -6.78 6.81 -5.81
N SER A 14 -6.72 5.60 -6.37
CA SER A 14 -7.88 5.02 -7.05
C SER A 14 -9.06 4.81 -6.11
N MET A 15 -8.79 4.69 -4.82
CA MET A 15 -9.83 4.53 -3.81
C MET A 15 -10.20 5.85 -3.14
N ASN A 16 -9.70 6.96 -3.66
CA ASN A 16 -9.98 8.31 -3.16
C ASN A 16 -9.59 8.49 -1.69
N MET A 17 -8.47 7.88 -1.30
CA MET A 17 -7.97 7.99 0.06
C MET A 17 -6.74 8.88 0.12
N THR A 18 -6.66 9.71 1.16
CA THR A 18 -5.42 10.39 1.49
C THR A 18 -4.49 9.43 2.21
N GLN A 19 -3.22 9.83 2.37
CA GLN A 19 -2.27 9.04 3.15
C GLN A 19 -2.76 8.86 4.59
N THR A 20 -3.33 9.92 5.17
CA THR A 20 -3.86 9.85 6.52
C THR A 20 -5.02 8.88 6.63
N GLU A 21 -5.92 8.91 5.65
CA GLU A 21 -7.06 8.00 5.65
C GLU A 21 -6.63 6.55 5.54
N LEU A 22 -5.67 6.27 4.65
CA LEU A 22 -5.15 4.91 4.53
C LEU A 22 -4.49 4.48 5.83
N ALA A 23 -3.68 5.34 6.42
CA ALA A 23 -2.99 5.02 7.67
C ALA A 23 -3.99 4.70 8.78
N THR A 24 -5.04 5.50 8.89
CA THR A 24 -6.08 5.28 9.91
C THR A 24 -6.77 3.94 9.66
N LYS A 25 -7.12 3.66 8.42
CA LYS A 25 -7.82 2.42 8.07
C LYS A 25 -6.96 1.19 8.32
N ALA A 26 -5.67 1.31 8.05
CA ALA A 26 -4.73 0.21 8.25
C ALA A 26 -4.26 0.08 9.70
N GLY A 27 -4.50 1.09 10.52
CA GLY A 27 -4.05 1.09 11.90
C GLY A 27 -2.57 1.37 12.03
N VAL A 28 -1.99 2.13 11.11
CA VAL A 28 -0.58 2.49 11.13
C VAL A 28 -0.44 4.01 11.16
N LYS A 29 0.78 4.48 11.38
CA LYS A 29 1.04 5.91 11.38
C LYS A 29 1.11 6.43 9.95
N GLN A 30 0.67 7.68 9.76
CA GLN A 30 0.75 8.31 8.45
C GLN A 30 2.19 8.33 7.93
N GLN A 31 3.15 8.55 8.81
CA GLN A 31 4.55 8.56 8.44
C GLN A 31 4.97 7.25 7.78
N SER A 32 4.42 6.13 8.25
CA SER A 32 4.71 4.82 7.64
C SER A 32 4.28 4.81 6.17
N ILE A 33 3.11 5.34 5.88
CA ILE A 33 2.62 5.40 4.50
C ILE A 33 3.50 6.35 3.67
N GLN A 34 3.87 7.50 4.22
CA GLN A 34 4.75 8.44 3.54
C GLN A 34 6.07 7.79 3.15
N LEU A 35 6.66 7.05 4.06
CA LEU A 35 7.97 6.41 3.82
C LEU A 35 7.88 5.34 2.74
N ILE A 36 6.77 4.59 2.72
CA ILE A 36 6.58 3.59 1.67
C ILE A 36 6.43 4.28 0.31
N GLU A 37 5.62 5.32 0.24
CA GLU A 37 5.38 6.02 -1.03
C GLU A 37 6.62 6.77 -1.51
N ALA A 38 7.48 7.17 -0.59
CA ALA A 38 8.74 7.82 -0.95
C ALA A 38 9.80 6.84 -1.40
N GLY A 39 9.53 5.54 -1.31
CA GLY A 39 10.49 4.51 -1.70
C GLY A 39 11.56 4.23 -0.65
N VAL A 40 11.41 4.78 0.55
CA VAL A 40 12.37 4.56 1.63
C VAL A 40 12.13 3.20 2.28
N THR A 41 10.87 2.89 2.60
CA THR A 41 10.52 1.60 3.18
C THR A 41 10.20 0.62 2.06
N LYS A 42 11.04 -0.40 1.91
CA LYS A 42 10.89 -1.39 0.84
C LYS A 42 10.10 -2.61 1.28
N ARG A 43 10.13 -2.92 2.58
CA ARG A 43 9.45 -4.08 3.13
C ARG A 43 8.73 -3.67 4.40
N PRO A 44 7.54 -3.10 4.27
CA PRO A 44 6.83 -2.56 5.42
C PRO A 44 6.40 -3.65 6.38
N ARG A 45 6.51 -3.32 7.66
CA ARG A 45 6.15 -4.24 8.73
C ARG A 45 4.67 -4.61 8.71
N PHE A 46 3.82 -3.66 8.32
CA PHE A 46 2.37 -3.82 8.38
C PHE A 46 1.78 -3.99 6.98
N LEU A 47 2.47 -4.77 6.15
CA LEU A 47 2.05 -4.96 4.75
C LEU A 47 0.63 -5.53 4.66
N PHE A 48 0.31 -6.54 5.47
CA PHE A 48 -1.01 -7.15 5.42
C PHE A 48 -2.11 -6.17 5.77
N GLU A 49 -1.89 -5.40 6.83
CA GLU A 49 -2.87 -4.42 7.27
C GLU A 49 -3.12 -3.38 6.20
N ILE A 50 -2.06 -2.93 5.55
CA ILE A 50 -2.16 -1.95 4.48
C ILE A 50 -2.90 -2.55 3.28
N ALA A 51 -2.57 -3.79 2.92
CA ALA A 51 -3.21 -4.46 1.79
C ALA A 51 -4.70 -4.65 2.05
N ILE A 52 -5.07 -5.03 3.27
CA ILE A 52 -6.48 -5.17 3.63
C ILE A 52 -7.20 -3.83 3.50
N ALA A 53 -6.57 -2.76 3.99
CA ALA A 53 -7.15 -1.42 3.90
C ALA A 53 -7.33 -0.99 2.45
N LEU A 54 -6.45 -1.44 1.56
CA LEU A 54 -6.52 -1.14 0.13
C LEU A 54 -7.34 -2.16 -0.64
N ASN A 55 -7.86 -3.18 0.05
CA ASN A 55 -8.65 -4.23 -0.57
C ASN A 55 -7.88 -4.90 -1.72
N CYS A 56 -6.63 -5.25 -1.48
CA CYS A 56 -5.79 -5.90 -2.47
C CYS A 56 -4.97 -7.01 -1.85
N ASP A 57 -4.40 -7.84 -2.71
CA ASP A 57 -3.56 -8.94 -2.30
C ASP A 57 -2.19 -8.41 -1.83
N PRO A 58 -1.74 -8.76 -0.63
CA PRO A 58 -0.43 -8.31 -0.15
C PRO A 58 0.73 -8.76 -1.04
N VAL A 59 0.63 -9.93 -1.67
CA VAL A 59 1.69 -10.39 -2.56
C VAL A 59 1.77 -9.49 -3.78
N TRP A 60 0.62 -9.15 -4.36
CA TRP A 60 0.62 -8.20 -5.47
C TRP A 60 1.17 -6.84 -5.04
N LEU A 61 0.75 -6.37 -3.86
CA LEU A 61 1.19 -5.06 -3.40
C LEU A 61 2.71 -5.02 -3.25
N GLN A 62 3.29 -6.05 -2.64
CA GLN A 62 4.72 -6.09 -2.36
C GLN A 62 5.55 -6.39 -3.61
N TYR A 63 5.12 -7.36 -4.41
CA TYR A 63 5.95 -7.89 -5.49
C TYR A 63 5.39 -7.63 -6.89
N GLY A 64 4.13 -7.25 -6.98
CA GLY A 64 3.53 -7.01 -8.29
C GLY A 64 3.20 -8.27 -9.05
N ALA A 65 2.82 -9.34 -8.34
CA ALA A 65 2.38 -10.58 -8.98
C ALA A 65 1.18 -10.28 -9.86
N LYS A 66 1.17 -10.78 -11.07
CA LYS A 66 0.26 -10.31 -12.10
C LYS A 66 -1.21 -10.45 -11.77
N ASP A 67 -1.59 -11.45 -11.01
CA ASP A 67 -3.00 -11.69 -10.70
C ASP A 67 -3.38 -11.31 -9.29
N GLY A 68 -2.44 -10.75 -8.54
CA GLY A 68 -2.60 -10.65 -7.12
C GLY A 68 -3.50 -9.53 -6.65
N HIS A 69 -3.77 -8.56 -7.50
CA HIS A 69 -4.52 -7.39 -7.05
C HIS A 69 -6.02 -7.61 -7.07
N ALA A 70 -6.47 -8.60 -7.76
CA ALA A 70 -7.90 -8.85 -7.90
C ALA A 70 -8.38 -9.60 -6.66
N ALA A 71 -8.93 -8.90 -5.76
CA ALA A 71 -9.46 -9.54 -4.58
C ALA A 71 -10.89 -9.98 -4.81
#